data_909386dbca1ef1c8c253b48d0c2d2dec
#
_entry.id   909386dbca1ef1c8c253b48d0c2d2dec
#
_cell.length_a   1.000
_cell.length_b   1.000
_cell.length_c   1.000
_cell.angle_alpha   90.00
_cell.angle_beta   90.00
_cell.angle_gamma   90.00
#
_symmetry.space_group_name_H-M   'P 1'
#
loop_
_entity.id
_entity.type
_entity.pdbx_description
1 polymer ?
#
loop_
_entity_poly.entity_id
_entity_poly.type
_entity_poly.pdbx_seq_one_letter_code
_entity_poly.pdbx_strand_id
1 'polypeptide(L)'
;VVFVLEFKTSEQKFTRDAITQVWDYALDLKNFQEGSLYRAIIPILVAPKEKDSHCQLKSEQFKDGVYQPLLSNSTLLNRCIENVLNKHSQSVSFTTDQDDVWAKSGYSPTPTIIEAAVALYEEHSVEDITKHDGDVGETAKCVERIINKCKAENRKAICFVTGVPGAGKTLIGLQTAIDQFNKNEKAVYLSGNFPLVEVLQEALSRDFVRHQKEKYKSGLSKEKPCTKAEAKSKVKAFIQMIHHYRDLYLEGTEIKGGSIIPIPGYFQSHKDKAYIPVDHVAIFDEAQRAWTKEELARFMKEKKGISNFPFSEPDYLISCMDRQIDWGVVICLIGGGQEINKGEAGIEEWIKAINQHYSHWDVYISNNLIEQEYAEGKALDLLKAKDRLIIEPKLHLAASMRSFRAEKVSLFVHQLLELRPDEAAQTLK
;
A
#
# COMPACT_ATOMS: atom_id res chain seq x y z
N VAL A 1 -16.51 22.61 -18.87
CA VAL A 1 -16.03 23.41 -17.74
C VAL A 1 -16.78 22.99 -16.51
N VAL A 2 -16.08 22.79 -15.39
CA VAL A 2 -16.66 22.48 -14.07
C VAL A 2 -16.26 23.59 -13.10
N PHE A 3 -17.24 24.21 -12.45
CA PHE A 3 -17.00 25.20 -11.41
C PHE A 3 -17.10 24.54 -10.03
N VAL A 4 -16.10 24.76 -9.19
CA VAL A 4 -16.09 24.34 -7.79
C VAL A 4 -16.24 25.57 -6.92
N LEU A 5 -17.39 25.72 -6.26
CA LEU A 5 -17.73 26.90 -5.48
C LEU A 5 -17.68 26.58 -3.99
N GLU A 6 -16.82 27.27 -3.25
CA GLU A 6 -16.79 27.22 -1.79
C GLU A 6 -17.26 28.55 -1.19
N PHE A 7 -18.30 28.51 -0.35
CA PHE A 7 -18.89 29.71 0.25
C PHE A 7 -18.49 29.85 1.72
N LYS A 8 -17.81 30.94 2.06
CA LYS A 8 -17.45 31.32 3.44
C LYS A 8 -18.36 32.42 3.96
N THR A 9 -19.55 32.07 4.42
CA THR A 9 -20.58 33.04 4.82
C THR A 9 -20.29 33.81 6.11
N SER A 10 -19.50 33.23 7.02
CA SER A 10 -19.08 33.84 8.29
C SER A 10 -17.80 34.68 8.17
N GLU A 11 -16.97 34.40 7.18
CA GLU A 11 -15.66 35.03 7.02
C GLU A 11 -15.77 36.33 6.18
N GLN A 12 -15.06 37.37 6.61
CA GLN A 12 -15.02 38.65 5.92
C GLN A 12 -13.75 38.83 5.07
N LYS A 13 -12.88 37.79 4.99
CA LYS A 13 -11.60 37.81 4.26
C LYS A 13 -11.31 36.48 3.62
N PHE A 14 -10.56 36.50 2.53
CA PHE A 14 -10.00 35.29 1.93
C PHE A 14 -8.85 34.77 2.78
N THR A 15 -9.09 33.73 3.57
CA THR A 15 -8.06 33.08 4.36
C THR A 15 -7.28 32.06 3.51
N ARG A 16 -6.02 31.82 3.86
CA ARG A 16 -5.18 30.85 3.16
C ARG A 16 -5.80 29.43 3.22
N ASP A 17 -6.35 29.07 4.36
CA ASP A 17 -6.97 27.76 4.56
C ASP A 17 -8.21 27.56 3.67
N ALA A 18 -9.05 28.60 3.53
CA ALA A 18 -10.22 28.57 2.64
C ALA A 18 -9.81 28.48 1.15
N ILE A 19 -8.73 29.17 0.77
CA ILE A 19 -8.18 29.09 -0.59
C ILE A 19 -7.65 27.67 -0.85
N THR A 20 -6.88 27.11 0.07
CA THR A 20 -6.37 25.74 -0.02
C THR A 20 -7.52 24.75 -0.12
N GLN A 21 -8.55 24.89 0.70
CA GLN A 21 -9.70 23.99 0.73
C GLN A 21 -10.44 23.90 -0.62
N VAL A 22 -10.75 25.05 -1.24
CA VAL A 22 -11.43 25.05 -2.54
C VAL A 22 -10.53 24.49 -3.65
N TRP A 23 -9.22 24.68 -3.50
CA TRP A 23 -8.25 24.11 -4.44
C TRP A 23 -8.17 22.59 -4.29
N ASP A 24 -8.13 22.07 -3.08
CA ASP A 24 -8.13 20.62 -2.82
C ASP A 24 -9.37 19.97 -3.41
N TYR A 25 -10.56 20.56 -3.25
CA TYR A 25 -11.78 20.03 -3.87
C TYR A 25 -11.69 20.00 -5.42
N ALA A 26 -11.09 21.02 -6.04
CA ALA A 26 -10.89 21.02 -7.48
C ALA A 26 -9.90 19.96 -7.95
N LEU A 27 -8.82 19.77 -7.19
CA LEU A 27 -7.83 18.71 -7.44
C LEU A 27 -8.42 17.32 -7.21
N ASP A 28 -9.24 17.13 -6.18
CA ASP A 28 -9.95 15.88 -5.92
C ASP A 28 -10.88 15.52 -7.08
N LEU A 29 -11.70 16.46 -7.54
CA LEU A 29 -12.53 16.23 -8.73
C LEU A 29 -11.70 15.90 -9.97
N LYS A 30 -10.56 16.57 -10.15
CA LYS A 30 -9.67 16.31 -11.29
C LYS A 30 -9.02 14.95 -11.24
N ASN A 31 -8.66 14.49 -10.05
CA ASN A 31 -7.90 13.25 -9.86
C ASN A 31 -8.81 12.03 -9.71
N PHE A 32 -10.01 12.19 -9.15
CA PHE A 32 -10.87 11.09 -8.72
C PHE A 32 -12.25 11.03 -9.38
N GLN A 33 -12.61 12.05 -10.18
CA GLN A 33 -13.86 12.03 -10.96
C GLN A 33 -13.55 11.70 -12.42
N GLU A 34 -14.01 10.56 -12.89
CA GLU A 34 -13.74 10.06 -14.25
C GLU A 34 -14.11 11.07 -15.33
N GLY A 35 -15.29 11.66 -15.25
CA GLY A 35 -15.77 12.67 -16.21
C GLY A 35 -15.00 14.00 -16.17
N SER A 36 -14.14 14.22 -15.16
CA SER A 36 -13.38 15.47 -14.98
C SER A 36 -12.00 15.44 -15.65
N LEU A 37 -11.51 14.26 -16.06
CA LEU A 37 -10.15 14.06 -16.57
C LEU A 37 -9.80 15.03 -17.72
N TYR A 38 -10.72 15.25 -18.64
CA TYR A 38 -10.50 16.11 -19.82
C TYR A 38 -11.21 17.46 -19.72
N ARG A 39 -11.80 17.81 -18.57
CA ARG A 39 -12.52 19.08 -18.38
C ARG A 39 -11.65 20.11 -17.67
N ALA A 40 -11.85 21.39 -18.01
CA ALA A 40 -11.31 22.49 -17.23
C ALA A 40 -12.08 22.59 -15.91
N ILE A 41 -11.35 22.68 -14.78
CA ILE A 41 -11.90 22.80 -13.43
C ILE A 41 -11.50 24.15 -12.84
N ILE A 42 -12.49 24.91 -12.42
CA ILE A 42 -12.33 26.29 -11.94
C ILE A 42 -12.77 26.36 -10.47
N PRO A 43 -11.83 26.35 -9.52
CA PRO A 43 -12.14 26.64 -8.12
C PRO A 43 -12.43 28.12 -7.91
N ILE A 44 -13.52 28.45 -7.23
CA ILE A 44 -13.90 29.81 -6.86
C ILE A 44 -14.21 29.85 -5.36
N LEU A 45 -13.43 30.59 -4.61
CA LEU A 45 -13.73 30.91 -3.22
C LEU A 45 -14.63 32.15 -3.19
N VAL A 46 -15.80 32.00 -2.59
CA VAL A 46 -16.78 33.07 -2.45
C VAL A 46 -16.89 33.50 -0.98
N ALA A 47 -16.40 34.73 -0.70
CA ALA A 47 -16.62 35.40 0.58
C ALA A 47 -17.61 36.52 0.40
N PRO A 48 -18.91 36.33 0.67
CA PRO A 48 -19.98 37.29 0.23
C PRO A 48 -19.83 38.71 0.72
N LYS A 49 -19.16 38.90 1.87
CA LYS A 49 -18.98 40.23 2.49
C LYS A 49 -17.61 40.86 2.25
N GLU A 50 -16.76 40.22 1.46
CA GLU A 50 -15.42 40.72 1.15
C GLU A 50 -15.50 41.90 0.15
N LYS A 51 -14.51 42.79 0.24
CA LYS A 51 -14.46 43.98 -0.67
C LYS A 51 -14.09 43.58 -2.07
N ASP A 52 -14.66 44.30 -3.06
CA ASP A 52 -14.37 44.08 -4.50
C ASP A 52 -12.88 44.24 -4.83
N SER A 53 -12.18 45.12 -4.12
CA SER A 53 -10.73 45.36 -4.30
C SER A 53 -9.84 44.18 -3.95
N HIS A 54 -10.34 43.20 -3.16
CA HIS A 54 -9.61 42.03 -2.77
C HIS A 54 -9.96 40.79 -3.63
N CYS A 55 -10.94 40.94 -4.54
CA CYS A 55 -11.35 39.86 -5.43
C CYS A 55 -10.34 39.68 -6.58
N GLN A 56 -10.09 38.42 -6.93
CA GLN A 56 -9.22 38.04 -8.05
C GLN A 56 -10.02 37.26 -9.08
N LEU A 57 -10.47 37.95 -10.13
CA LEU A 57 -11.34 37.38 -11.15
C LEU A 57 -10.59 36.77 -12.35
N LYS A 58 -9.28 36.79 -12.35
CA LYS A 58 -8.41 36.16 -13.35
C LYS A 58 -7.39 35.31 -12.67
N SER A 59 -7.17 34.11 -13.19
CA SER A 59 -6.13 33.21 -12.72
C SER A 59 -5.49 32.48 -13.89
N GLU A 60 -4.36 31.87 -13.63
CA GLU A 60 -3.65 31.05 -14.58
C GLU A 60 -4.27 29.66 -14.62
N GLN A 61 -4.31 29.07 -15.80
CA GLN A 61 -4.70 27.70 -16.01
C GLN A 61 -3.44 26.85 -16.07
N PHE A 62 -3.40 25.80 -15.26
CA PHE A 62 -2.36 24.79 -15.36
C PHE A 62 -2.55 23.92 -16.61
N LYS A 63 -1.50 23.27 -17.07
CA LYS A 63 -1.54 22.40 -18.26
C LYS A 63 -2.59 21.30 -18.19
N ASP A 64 -2.92 20.88 -17.00
CA ASP A 64 -3.92 19.86 -16.69
C ASP A 64 -5.36 20.34 -16.80
N GLY A 65 -5.58 21.62 -17.03
CA GLY A 65 -6.89 22.21 -17.11
C GLY A 65 -7.48 22.71 -15.78
N VAL A 66 -6.78 22.54 -14.65
CA VAL A 66 -7.20 23.15 -13.38
C VAL A 66 -6.72 24.59 -13.33
N TYR A 67 -7.56 25.48 -12.81
CA TYR A 67 -7.22 26.88 -12.61
C TYR A 67 -6.73 27.11 -11.18
N GLN A 68 -5.85 28.12 -10.99
CA GLN A 68 -5.63 28.66 -9.65
C GLN A 68 -6.95 29.18 -9.08
N PRO A 69 -7.19 29.07 -7.77
CA PRO A 69 -8.43 29.56 -7.16
C PRO A 69 -8.73 31.03 -7.49
N LEU A 70 -9.92 31.26 -8.00
CA LEU A 70 -10.46 32.59 -8.18
C LEU A 70 -11.08 33.06 -6.87
N LEU A 71 -10.99 34.36 -6.56
CA LEU A 71 -11.50 34.94 -5.32
C LEU A 71 -12.62 35.90 -5.67
N SER A 72 -13.82 35.67 -5.18
CA SER A 72 -15.00 36.42 -5.48
C SER A 72 -15.87 36.71 -4.27
N ASN A 73 -16.77 37.66 -4.42
CA ASN A 73 -17.80 37.99 -3.46
C ASN A 73 -19.19 37.93 -4.11
N SER A 74 -20.24 38.30 -3.36
CA SER A 74 -21.60 38.24 -3.86
C SER A 74 -21.87 39.15 -5.08
N THR A 75 -21.14 40.27 -5.20
CA THR A 75 -21.32 41.27 -6.27
C THR A 75 -20.64 40.84 -7.57
N LEU A 76 -19.49 40.17 -7.46
CA LEU A 76 -18.61 39.90 -8.61
C LEU A 76 -18.68 38.45 -9.10
N LEU A 77 -19.41 37.56 -8.43
CA LEU A 77 -19.49 36.16 -8.78
C LEU A 77 -19.96 35.93 -10.23
N ASN A 78 -21.03 36.57 -10.65
CA ASN A 78 -21.53 36.42 -12.00
C ASN A 78 -20.47 36.83 -13.04
N ARG A 79 -19.81 37.97 -12.81
CA ARG A 79 -18.73 38.45 -13.68
C ARG A 79 -17.54 37.51 -13.72
N CYS A 80 -17.24 36.88 -12.59
CA CYS A 80 -16.20 35.88 -12.49
C CYS A 80 -16.50 34.65 -13.37
N ILE A 81 -17.73 34.12 -13.29
CA ILE A 81 -18.20 32.99 -14.10
C ILE A 81 -18.23 33.34 -15.57
N GLU A 82 -18.80 34.49 -15.93
CA GLU A 82 -18.86 34.96 -17.32
C GLU A 82 -17.48 35.10 -17.95
N ASN A 83 -16.50 35.66 -17.25
CA ASN A 83 -15.14 35.78 -17.73
C ASN A 83 -14.52 34.41 -18.10
N VAL A 84 -14.78 33.39 -17.31
CA VAL A 84 -14.30 32.05 -17.58
C VAL A 84 -15.04 31.40 -18.74
N LEU A 85 -16.37 31.52 -18.78
CA LEU A 85 -17.20 31.00 -19.87
C LEU A 85 -16.84 31.61 -21.22
N ASN A 86 -16.63 32.92 -21.27
CA ASN A 86 -16.23 33.63 -22.49
C ASN A 86 -14.86 33.15 -23.02
N LYS A 87 -13.95 32.78 -22.13
CA LYS A 87 -12.64 32.21 -22.52
C LYS A 87 -12.78 30.81 -23.13
N HIS A 88 -13.78 30.05 -22.71
CA HIS A 88 -14.02 28.67 -23.14
C HIS A 88 -15.12 28.51 -24.19
N SER A 89 -15.85 29.57 -24.52
CA SER A 89 -17.01 29.52 -25.42
C SER A 89 -16.71 29.25 -26.89
N GLN A 90 -15.43 29.19 -27.28
CA GLN A 90 -15.05 28.99 -28.70
C GLN A 90 -15.01 27.52 -29.15
N SER A 91 -15.38 26.55 -28.34
CA SER A 91 -15.04 25.17 -28.68
C SER A 91 -16.15 24.11 -28.57
N VAL A 92 -17.35 24.33 -28.04
CA VAL A 92 -18.33 23.21 -27.93
C VAL A 92 -19.79 23.68 -28.01
N SER A 93 -20.59 22.99 -28.84
CA SER A 93 -22.05 22.97 -28.75
C SER A 93 -22.46 22.14 -27.54
N PHE A 94 -23.15 22.73 -26.57
CA PHE A 94 -23.66 22.01 -25.41
C PHE A 94 -24.77 21.05 -25.80
N THR A 95 -24.63 19.80 -25.48
CA THR A 95 -25.74 18.85 -25.43
C THR A 95 -25.98 18.46 -23.96
N THR A 96 -27.24 18.56 -23.53
CA THR A 96 -27.70 18.20 -22.17
C THR A 96 -27.26 16.80 -21.73
N ASP A 97 -27.03 15.90 -22.67
CA ASP A 97 -26.58 14.50 -22.42
C ASP A 97 -25.15 14.42 -21.82
N GLN A 98 -24.27 15.39 -22.14
CA GLN A 98 -22.88 15.34 -21.62
C GLN A 98 -22.74 15.75 -20.16
N ASP A 99 -23.64 16.57 -19.65
CA ASP A 99 -23.63 16.98 -18.24
C ASP A 99 -24.20 15.86 -17.35
N ASP A 100 -25.21 15.15 -17.86
CA ASP A 100 -25.73 13.95 -17.21
C ASP A 100 -24.69 12.82 -17.16
N VAL A 101 -23.88 12.65 -18.20
CA VAL A 101 -22.78 11.69 -18.22
C VAL A 101 -21.71 12.05 -17.18
N TRP A 102 -21.36 13.34 -17.06
CA TRP A 102 -20.41 13.77 -16.05
C TRP A 102 -20.94 13.58 -14.63
N ALA A 103 -22.18 13.96 -14.36
CA ALA A 103 -22.80 13.80 -13.04
C ALA A 103 -22.94 12.34 -12.60
N LYS A 104 -23.10 11.43 -13.58
CA LYS A 104 -23.21 9.98 -13.36
C LYS A 104 -21.87 9.24 -13.44
N SER A 105 -20.79 9.93 -13.87
CA SER A 105 -19.46 9.32 -13.93
C SER A 105 -18.94 9.01 -12.51
N GLY A 106 -18.18 7.93 -12.40
CA GLY A 106 -17.69 7.45 -11.12
C GLY A 106 -16.81 8.48 -10.41
N TYR A 107 -17.07 8.71 -9.12
CA TYR A 107 -16.15 9.38 -8.21
C TYR A 107 -15.55 8.33 -7.29
N SER A 108 -14.26 8.08 -7.42
CA SER A 108 -13.55 7.04 -6.69
C SER A 108 -12.32 7.65 -6.02
N PRO A 109 -12.49 8.28 -4.85
CA PRO A 109 -11.36 8.71 -4.06
C PRO A 109 -10.57 7.48 -3.63
N THR A 110 -9.24 7.58 -3.62
CA THR A 110 -8.41 6.52 -3.07
C THR A 110 -8.75 6.34 -1.59
N PRO A 111 -9.27 5.20 -1.16
CA PRO A 111 -9.60 5.00 0.24
C PRO A 111 -8.32 5.07 1.08
N THR A 112 -8.43 5.54 2.29
CA THR A 112 -7.36 5.40 3.27
C THR A 112 -7.08 3.91 3.50
N ILE A 113 -5.85 3.58 3.89
CA ILE A 113 -5.49 2.17 4.19
C ILE A 113 -6.41 1.54 5.24
N ILE A 114 -6.99 2.34 6.12
CA ILE A 114 -7.93 1.90 7.15
C ILE A 114 -9.28 1.54 6.52
N GLU A 115 -9.83 2.43 5.69
CA GLU A 115 -11.10 2.18 4.98
C GLU A 115 -10.98 0.98 4.06
N ALA A 116 -9.86 0.89 3.34
CA ALA A 116 -9.57 -0.26 2.51
C ALA A 116 -9.48 -1.56 3.31
N ALA A 117 -8.77 -1.58 4.45
CA ALA A 117 -8.67 -2.77 5.31
C ALA A 117 -10.02 -3.19 5.88
N VAL A 118 -10.87 -2.23 6.27
CA VAL A 118 -12.23 -2.51 6.75
C VAL A 118 -13.09 -3.06 5.63
N ALA A 119 -13.06 -2.47 4.43
CA ALA A 119 -13.81 -2.95 3.28
C ALA A 119 -13.39 -4.37 2.85
N LEU A 120 -12.08 -4.66 2.85
CA LEU A 120 -11.57 -6.02 2.61
C LEU A 120 -12.06 -7.01 3.66
N TYR A 121 -12.14 -6.59 4.91
CA TYR A 121 -12.65 -7.43 5.99
C TYR A 121 -14.16 -7.69 5.86
N GLU A 122 -14.91 -6.76 5.26
CA GLU A 122 -16.32 -6.89 4.88
C GLU A 122 -16.56 -7.70 3.59
N GLU A 123 -15.54 -8.43 3.15
CA GLU A 123 -15.56 -9.29 1.95
C GLU A 123 -15.67 -8.55 0.60
N HIS A 124 -15.38 -7.22 0.57
CA HIS A 124 -15.16 -6.51 -0.67
C HIS A 124 -13.80 -6.89 -1.26
N SER A 125 -13.72 -7.03 -2.57
CA SER A 125 -12.44 -7.30 -3.24
C SER A 125 -11.62 -6.01 -3.40
N VAL A 126 -10.31 -6.16 -3.61
CA VAL A 126 -9.46 -5.01 -3.99
C VAL A 126 -10.00 -4.34 -5.25
N GLU A 127 -10.53 -5.11 -6.20
CA GLU A 127 -11.15 -4.60 -7.42
C GLU A 127 -12.35 -3.69 -7.13
N ASP A 128 -13.17 -4.03 -6.12
CA ASP A 128 -14.30 -3.19 -5.70
C ASP A 128 -13.83 -1.89 -5.05
N ILE A 129 -12.70 -1.93 -4.34
CA ILE A 129 -12.15 -0.80 -3.62
C ILE A 129 -11.39 0.14 -4.57
N THR A 130 -10.66 -0.41 -5.54
CA THR A 130 -9.76 0.34 -6.42
C THR A 130 -10.38 0.73 -7.76
N LYS A 131 -11.59 0.33 -8.05
CA LYS A 131 -12.49 0.53 -9.22
C LYS A 131 -11.87 0.86 -10.61
N HIS A 132 -10.60 1.24 -10.69
CA HIS A 132 -9.92 1.67 -11.92
C HIS A 132 -8.53 1.04 -12.15
N ASP A 133 -7.99 0.29 -11.19
CA ASP A 133 -6.67 -0.35 -11.32
C ASP A 133 -6.81 -1.88 -11.47
N GLY A 134 -6.94 -2.32 -12.72
CA GLY A 134 -6.89 -3.74 -13.07
C GLY A 134 -5.63 -4.45 -12.58
N ASP A 135 -4.52 -3.70 -12.43
CA ASP A 135 -3.23 -4.24 -12.02
C ASP A 135 -3.22 -4.76 -10.58
N VAL A 136 -3.87 -4.06 -9.63
CA VAL A 136 -3.91 -4.49 -8.23
C VAL A 136 -4.69 -5.79 -8.05
N GLY A 137 -5.86 -5.89 -8.69
CA GLY A 137 -6.67 -7.09 -8.68
C GLY A 137 -5.99 -8.29 -9.37
N GLU A 138 -5.32 -8.05 -10.51
CA GLU A 138 -4.57 -9.08 -11.20
C GLU A 138 -3.37 -9.58 -10.39
N THR A 139 -2.66 -8.67 -9.70
CA THR A 139 -1.57 -9.04 -8.80
C THR A 139 -2.08 -9.84 -7.61
N ALA A 140 -3.19 -9.45 -6.98
CA ALA A 140 -3.80 -10.21 -5.88
C ALA A 140 -4.18 -11.64 -6.32
N LYS A 141 -4.82 -11.80 -7.47
CA LYS A 141 -5.13 -13.11 -8.07
C LYS A 141 -3.88 -13.93 -8.39
N CYS A 142 -2.82 -13.27 -8.85
CA CYS A 142 -1.54 -13.92 -9.12
C CYS A 142 -0.93 -14.48 -7.83
N VAL A 143 -0.90 -13.68 -6.75
CA VAL A 143 -0.42 -14.10 -5.43
C VAL A 143 -1.24 -15.27 -4.90
N GLU A 144 -2.56 -15.20 -4.97
CA GLU A 144 -3.45 -16.30 -4.56
C GLU A 144 -3.17 -17.59 -5.34
N ARG A 145 -2.96 -17.49 -6.66
CA ARG A 145 -2.61 -18.64 -7.50
C ARG A 145 -1.29 -19.27 -7.09
N ILE A 146 -0.28 -18.46 -6.73
CA ILE A 146 1.01 -18.94 -6.23
C ILE A 146 0.82 -19.70 -4.92
N ILE A 147 0.06 -19.16 -3.96
CA ILE A 147 -0.25 -19.81 -2.68
C ILE A 147 -0.92 -21.16 -2.93
N ASN A 148 -1.97 -21.18 -3.74
CA ASN A 148 -2.73 -22.40 -4.04
C ASN A 148 -1.87 -23.47 -4.72
N LYS A 149 -0.97 -23.06 -5.64
CA LYS A 149 -0.02 -23.95 -6.29
C LYS A 149 0.96 -24.56 -5.28
N CYS A 150 1.57 -23.73 -4.42
CA CYS A 150 2.52 -24.21 -3.41
C CYS A 150 1.84 -25.20 -2.45
N LYS A 151 0.61 -24.92 -2.04
CA LYS A 151 -0.19 -25.81 -1.20
C LYS A 151 -0.48 -27.14 -1.89
N ALA A 152 -0.88 -27.13 -3.17
CA ALA A 152 -1.22 -28.35 -3.92
C ALA A 152 0.01 -29.21 -4.22
N GLU A 153 1.17 -28.60 -4.42
CA GLU A 153 2.41 -29.29 -4.81
C GLU A 153 3.35 -29.57 -3.62
N ASN A 154 2.98 -29.21 -2.39
CA ASN A 154 3.82 -29.27 -1.19
C ASN A 154 5.18 -28.59 -1.40
N ARG A 155 5.15 -27.33 -1.85
CA ARG A 155 6.36 -26.57 -2.19
C ARG A 155 6.49 -25.33 -1.33
N LYS A 156 7.71 -24.86 -1.19
CA LYS A 156 8.02 -23.58 -0.54
C LYS A 156 8.37 -22.55 -1.58
N ALA A 157 7.84 -21.33 -1.43
CA ALA A 157 8.09 -20.27 -2.36
C ALA A 157 8.28 -18.90 -1.68
N ILE A 158 9.08 -18.05 -2.30
CA ILE A 158 9.15 -16.63 -2.01
C ILE A 158 8.69 -15.84 -3.23
N CYS A 159 7.85 -14.84 -2.99
CA CYS A 159 7.23 -14.01 -4.01
C CYS A 159 7.58 -12.54 -3.74
N PHE A 160 8.17 -11.86 -4.71
CA PHE A 160 8.50 -10.43 -4.63
C PHE A 160 7.47 -9.63 -5.40
N VAL A 161 6.61 -8.91 -4.67
CA VAL A 161 5.66 -7.95 -5.23
C VAL A 161 6.32 -6.57 -5.21
N THR A 162 6.58 -6.03 -6.39
CA THR A 162 7.24 -4.74 -6.56
C THR A 162 6.26 -3.68 -7.08
N GLY A 163 6.63 -2.43 -7.04
CA GLY A 163 5.84 -1.36 -7.64
C GLY A 163 6.14 0.02 -7.06
N VAL A 164 5.72 1.03 -7.81
CA VAL A 164 5.93 2.43 -7.45
C VAL A 164 5.29 2.79 -6.10
N PRO A 165 5.74 3.88 -5.44
CA PRO A 165 5.11 4.37 -4.21
C PRO A 165 3.61 4.65 -4.41
N GLY A 166 2.78 4.13 -3.51
CA GLY A 166 1.33 4.30 -3.60
C GLY A 166 0.60 3.39 -4.59
N ALA A 167 1.26 2.39 -5.17
CA ALA A 167 0.66 1.47 -6.14
C ALA A 167 -0.23 0.37 -5.52
N GLY A 168 -0.45 0.38 -4.20
CA GLY A 168 -1.35 -0.59 -3.55
C GLY A 168 -0.68 -1.85 -3.02
N LYS A 169 0.65 -1.93 -2.93
CA LYS A 169 1.37 -3.10 -2.38
C LYS A 169 0.85 -3.52 -1.01
N THR A 170 0.78 -2.60 -0.07
CA THR A 170 0.23 -2.83 1.28
C THR A 170 -1.20 -3.38 1.22
N LEU A 171 -2.02 -2.89 0.28
CA LEU A 171 -3.39 -3.35 0.09
C LEU A 171 -3.45 -4.82 -0.36
N ILE A 172 -2.58 -5.23 -1.29
CA ILE A 172 -2.45 -6.65 -1.70
C ILE A 172 -2.05 -7.53 -0.52
N GLY A 173 -1.10 -7.08 0.30
CA GLY A 173 -0.70 -7.83 1.48
C GLY A 173 -1.82 -8.01 2.48
N LEU A 174 -2.59 -6.96 2.75
CA LEU A 174 -3.75 -7.01 3.64
C LEU A 174 -4.86 -7.89 3.06
N GLN A 175 -5.19 -7.75 1.76
CA GLN A 175 -6.14 -8.62 1.07
C GLN A 175 -5.74 -10.09 1.25
N THR A 176 -4.49 -10.42 0.94
CA THR A 176 -4.00 -11.80 1.06
C THR A 176 -4.16 -12.33 2.47
N ALA A 177 -3.78 -11.55 3.51
CA ALA A 177 -3.90 -11.98 4.90
C ALA A 177 -5.37 -12.18 5.32
N ILE A 178 -6.26 -11.26 4.93
CA ILE A 178 -7.69 -11.31 5.24
C ILE A 178 -8.37 -12.47 4.51
N ASP A 179 -8.07 -12.68 3.23
CA ASP A 179 -8.62 -13.79 2.45
C ASP A 179 -8.25 -15.15 3.03
N GLN A 180 -6.98 -15.32 3.44
CA GLN A 180 -6.55 -16.55 4.12
C GLN A 180 -7.27 -16.71 5.46
N PHE A 181 -7.40 -15.62 6.24
CA PHE A 181 -8.14 -15.64 7.50
C PHE A 181 -9.61 -16.05 7.29
N ASN A 182 -10.30 -15.50 6.29
CA ASN A 182 -11.70 -15.82 5.98
C ASN A 182 -11.87 -17.27 5.50
N LYS A 183 -10.86 -17.82 4.80
CA LYS A 183 -10.81 -19.24 4.40
C LYS A 183 -10.42 -20.18 5.56
N ASN A 184 -10.26 -19.65 6.78
CA ASN A 184 -9.74 -20.38 7.95
C ASN A 184 -8.34 -20.97 7.72
N GLU A 185 -7.58 -20.38 6.82
CA GLU A 185 -6.17 -20.67 6.58
C GLU A 185 -5.28 -19.78 7.47
N LYS A 186 -4.05 -20.21 7.70
CA LYS A 186 -3.13 -19.47 8.57
C LYS A 186 -2.16 -18.62 7.75
N ALA A 187 -2.31 -17.32 7.87
CA ALA A 187 -1.43 -16.32 7.28
C ALA A 187 -1.16 -15.19 8.26
N VAL A 188 0.01 -14.58 8.17
CA VAL A 188 0.39 -13.44 8.99
C VAL A 188 0.90 -12.29 8.12
N TYR A 189 0.35 -11.09 8.35
CA TYR A 189 0.84 -9.83 7.79
C TYR A 189 1.78 -9.17 8.80
N LEU A 190 3.00 -8.91 8.38
CA LEU A 190 4.10 -8.41 9.18
C LEU A 190 4.58 -7.05 8.66
N SER A 191 4.61 -6.06 9.53
CA SER A 191 5.14 -4.73 9.19
C SER A 191 6.08 -4.21 10.29
N GLY A 192 7.10 -3.48 9.88
CA GLY A 192 7.97 -2.72 10.78
C GLY A 192 7.36 -1.38 11.22
N ASN A 193 6.24 -0.96 10.62
CA ASN A 193 5.59 0.32 10.89
C ASN A 193 4.62 0.21 12.06
N PHE A 194 5.11 0.52 13.28
CA PHE A 194 4.32 0.44 14.51
C PHE A 194 2.99 1.22 14.46
N PRO A 195 2.94 2.50 14.06
CA PRO A 195 1.68 3.23 13.96
C PRO A 195 0.67 2.56 13.02
N LEU A 196 1.12 2.05 11.88
CA LEU A 196 0.25 1.35 10.92
C LEU A 196 -0.36 0.09 11.54
N VAL A 197 0.45 -0.75 12.15
CA VAL A 197 -0.02 -2.00 12.78
C VAL A 197 -1.01 -1.73 13.89
N GLU A 198 -0.75 -0.77 14.78
CA GLU A 198 -1.65 -0.40 15.88
C GLU A 198 -3.00 0.12 15.36
N VAL A 199 -2.99 0.99 14.36
CA VAL A 199 -4.21 1.56 13.76
C VAL A 199 -5.03 0.47 13.05
N LEU A 200 -4.40 -0.39 12.26
CA LEU A 200 -5.06 -1.52 11.59
C LEU A 200 -5.69 -2.48 12.60
N GLN A 201 -4.93 -2.86 13.63
CA GLN A 201 -5.45 -3.73 14.69
C GLN A 201 -6.66 -3.13 15.41
N GLU A 202 -6.62 -1.85 15.71
CA GLU A 202 -7.73 -1.16 16.37
C GLU A 202 -8.96 -1.04 15.46
N ALA A 203 -8.78 -0.62 14.20
CA ALA A 203 -9.86 -0.46 13.24
C ALA A 203 -10.59 -1.79 12.96
N LEU A 204 -9.84 -2.83 12.60
CA LEU A 204 -10.40 -4.15 12.32
C LEU A 204 -11.04 -4.80 13.57
N SER A 205 -10.47 -4.57 14.75
CA SER A 205 -11.09 -5.09 15.99
C SER A 205 -12.45 -4.44 16.29
N ARG A 206 -12.57 -3.13 16.04
CA ARG A 206 -13.85 -2.41 16.20
C ARG A 206 -14.88 -2.89 15.20
N ASP A 207 -14.46 -3.05 13.96
CA ASP A 207 -15.31 -3.51 12.88
C ASP A 207 -15.81 -4.94 13.11
N PHE A 208 -14.93 -5.84 13.52
CA PHE A 208 -15.27 -7.22 13.89
C PHE A 208 -16.37 -7.28 14.96
N VAL A 209 -16.25 -6.47 16.04
CA VAL A 209 -17.27 -6.41 17.09
C VAL A 209 -18.58 -5.82 16.58
N ARG A 210 -18.51 -4.78 15.73
CA ARG A 210 -19.69 -4.15 15.11
C ARG A 210 -20.48 -5.18 14.30
N HIS A 211 -19.82 -5.88 13.41
CA HIS A 211 -20.39 -6.91 12.52
C HIS A 211 -21.05 -8.05 13.31
N GLN A 212 -20.38 -8.56 14.33
CA GLN A 212 -20.96 -9.59 15.18
C GLN A 212 -22.22 -9.10 15.93
N LYS A 213 -22.21 -7.85 16.42
CA LYS A 213 -23.39 -7.25 17.06
C LYS A 213 -24.57 -7.10 16.11
N GLU A 214 -24.31 -6.71 14.86
CA GLU A 214 -25.35 -6.57 13.82
C GLU A 214 -25.94 -7.93 13.44
N LYS A 215 -25.10 -8.95 13.21
CA LYS A 215 -25.55 -10.32 12.96
C LYS A 215 -26.35 -10.92 14.12
N TYR A 216 -25.97 -10.63 15.34
CA TYR A 216 -26.71 -11.06 16.53
C TYR A 216 -28.07 -10.34 16.66
N LYS A 217 -28.10 -9.01 16.47
CA LYS A 217 -29.33 -8.21 16.52
C LYS A 217 -30.34 -8.57 15.41
N SER A 218 -29.86 -8.86 14.24
CA SER A 218 -30.67 -9.27 13.07
C SER A 218 -31.12 -10.73 13.10
N GLY A 219 -30.70 -11.50 14.12
CA GLY A 219 -31.05 -12.92 14.26
C GLY A 219 -30.27 -13.84 13.30
N LEU A 220 -29.31 -13.32 12.54
CA LEU A 220 -28.46 -14.10 11.63
C LEU A 220 -27.42 -14.93 12.39
N SER A 221 -27.11 -14.59 13.63
CA SER A 221 -26.27 -15.39 14.52
C SER A 221 -26.92 -15.54 15.89
N LYS A 222 -26.80 -16.75 16.47
CA LYS A 222 -27.19 -17.05 17.85
C LYS A 222 -26.06 -16.85 18.85
N GLU A 223 -24.84 -16.68 18.38
CA GLU A 223 -23.66 -16.50 19.20
C GLU A 223 -23.58 -15.06 19.70
N LYS A 224 -23.28 -14.89 20.99
CA LYS A 224 -23.05 -13.56 21.57
C LYS A 224 -21.84 -12.91 20.91
N PRO A 225 -21.92 -11.61 20.58
CA PRO A 225 -20.77 -10.88 20.05
C PRO A 225 -19.58 -10.96 21.00
N CYS A 226 -18.39 -11.16 20.47
CA CYS A 226 -17.18 -11.16 21.27
C CYS A 226 -16.88 -9.77 21.86
N THR A 227 -16.09 -9.75 22.89
CA THR A 227 -15.57 -8.50 23.48
C THR A 227 -14.53 -7.86 22.56
N LYS A 228 -14.28 -6.56 22.73
CA LYS A 228 -13.20 -5.87 22.00
C LYS A 228 -11.84 -6.50 22.25
N ALA A 229 -11.57 -7.01 23.45
CA ALA A 229 -10.31 -7.67 23.79
C ALA A 229 -10.13 -8.98 23.01
N GLU A 230 -11.17 -9.79 22.91
CA GLU A 230 -11.17 -11.03 22.10
C GLU A 230 -11.00 -10.73 20.61
N ALA A 231 -11.72 -9.70 20.10
CA ALA A 231 -11.55 -9.26 18.72
C ALA A 231 -10.11 -8.81 18.44
N LYS A 232 -9.54 -7.99 19.35
CA LYS A 232 -8.15 -7.53 19.23
C LYS A 232 -7.15 -8.70 19.26
N SER A 233 -7.40 -9.73 20.07
CA SER A 233 -6.57 -10.94 20.09
C SER A 233 -6.60 -11.69 18.76
N LYS A 234 -7.79 -11.81 18.13
CA LYS A 234 -7.95 -12.44 16.81
C LYS A 234 -7.22 -11.66 15.71
N VAL A 235 -7.37 -10.34 15.70
CA VAL A 235 -6.69 -9.49 14.70
C VAL A 235 -5.17 -9.53 14.88
N LYS A 236 -4.69 -9.50 16.13
CA LYS A 236 -3.26 -9.65 16.45
C LYS A 236 -2.68 -10.99 16.01
N ALA A 237 -3.50 -12.02 15.81
CA ALA A 237 -3.01 -13.30 15.32
C ALA A 237 -2.53 -13.21 13.87
N PHE A 238 -3.16 -12.38 13.03
CA PHE A 238 -2.79 -12.28 11.62
C PHE A 238 -2.20 -10.92 11.19
N ILE A 239 -2.22 -9.87 12.04
CA ILE A 239 -1.50 -8.61 11.80
C ILE A 239 -0.56 -8.36 12.97
N GLN A 240 0.74 -8.39 12.71
CA GLN A 240 1.77 -8.32 13.74
C GLN A 240 2.93 -7.41 13.37
N MET A 241 3.66 -6.99 14.38
CA MET A 241 4.98 -6.38 14.19
C MET A 241 6.02 -7.45 13.87
N ILE A 242 6.90 -7.18 12.89
CA ILE A 242 8.00 -8.09 12.52
C ILE A 242 8.81 -8.56 13.74
N HIS A 243 9.16 -7.64 14.62
CA HIS A 243 9.98 -7.98 15.79
C HIS A 243 9.24 -8.89 16.79
N HIS A 244 7.91 -8.79 16.92
CA HIS A 244 7.15 -9.73 17.75
C HIS A 244 7.16 -11.13 17.16
N TYR A 245 6.98 -11.24 15.85
CA TYR A 245 7.06 -12.52 15.13
C TYR A 245 8.45 -13.15 15.28
N ARG A 246 9.51 -12.35 15.07
CA ARG A 246 10.88 -12.79 15.26
C ARG A 246 11.13 -13.31 16.66
N ASP A 247 10.75 -12.55 17.69
CA ASP A 247 11.00 -12.90 19.09
C ASP A 247 10.21 -14.13 19.49
N LEU A 248 8.97 -14.30 18.99
CA LEU A 248 8.12 -15.46 19.24
C LEU A 248 8.77 -16.77 18.78
N TYR A 249 9.35 -16.80 17.57
CA TYR A 249 9.95 -18.00 17.00
C TYR A 249 11.44 -18.17 17.33
N LEU A 250 12.03 -17.21 18.02
CA LEU A 250 13.36 -17.34 18.64
C LEU A 250 13.28 -17.95 20.04
N GLU A 251 12.17 -17.75 20.73
CA GLU A 251 11.94 -18.30 22.06
C GLU A 251 11.98 -19.84 22.04
N GLY A 252 12.70 -20.46 22.99
CA GLY A 252 12.84 -21.91 23.03
C GLY A 252 13.81 -22.51 22.00
N THR A 253 14.63 -21.66 21.36
CA THR A 253 15.65 -22.11 20.40
C THR A 253 17.05 -21.74 20.86
N GLU A 254 18.04 -22.45 20.35
CA GLU A 254 19.47 -22.15 20.52
C GLU A 254 20.18 -22.08 19.15
N ILE A 255 21.27 -21.30 19.09
CA ILE A 255 22.12 -21.23 17.91
C ILE A 255 23.26 -22.21 18.03
N LYS A 256 23.30 -23.20 17.15
CA LYS A 256 24.33 -24.25 17.15
C LYS A 256 24.81 -24.52 15.72
N GLY A 257 26.10 -24.42 15.51
CA GLY A 257 26.70 -24.66 14.19
C GLY A 257 26.18 -23.71 13.08
N GLY A 258 25.78 -22.47 13.44
CA GLY A 258 25.21 -21.51 12.48
C GLY A 258 23.73 -21.74 12.16
N SER A 259 23.07 -22.71 12.80
CA SER A 259 21.62 -22.98 12.62
C SER A 259 20.85 -22.73 13.90
N ILE A 260 19.57 -22.41 13.75
CA ILE A 260 18.64 -22.27 14.89
C ILE A 260 17.92 -23.59 15.06
N ILE A 261 18.11 -24.20 16.23
CA ILE A 261 17.53 -25.48 16.58
C ILE A 261 16.68 -25.37 17.86
N PRO A 262 15.67 -26.23 18.03
CA PRO A 262 14.87 -26.24 19.24
C PRO A 262 15.67 -26.72 20.42
N ILE A 263 15.52 -26.07 21.59
CA ILE A 263 16.09 -26.57 22.86
C ILE A 263 15.36 -27.83 23.24
N PRO A 264 16.07 -28.94 23.51
CA PRO A 264 15.44 -30.21 23.85
C PRO A 264 14.50 -30.08 25.05
N GLY A 265 13.27 -30.56 24.90
CA GLY A 265 12.27 -30.58 25.99
C GLY A 265 11.53 -29.24 26.20
N TYR A 266 11.97 -28.14 25.56
CA TYR A 266 11.34 -26.83 25.77
C TYR A 266 9.87 -26.83 25.37
N PHE A 267 9.55 -27.21 24.13
CA PHE A 267 8.19 -27.19 23.59
C PHE A 267 7.26 -28.26 24.16
N GLN A 268 7.80 -29.31 24.81
CA GLN A 268 7.01 -30.27 25.57
C GLN A 268 6.50 -29.66 26.89
N SER A 269 7.33 -28.81 27.52
CA SER A 269 6.99 -28.14 28.78
C SER A 269 6.23 -26.84 28.59
N HIS A 270 6.33 -26.20 27.41
CA HIS A 270 5.65 -24.93 27.04
C HIS A 270 4.70 -25.18 25.88
N LYS A 271 3.55 -25.81 26.18
CA LYS A 271 2.56 -26.24 25.15
C LYS A 271 1.88 -25.10 24.42
N ASP A 272 1.95 -23.86 24.93
CA ASP A 272 1.48 -22.62 24.32
C ASP A 272 2.47 -22.05 23.30
N LYS A 273 3.68 -22.61 23.20
CA LYS A 273 4.74 -22.21 22.28
C LYS A 273 4.94 -23.25 21.19
N ALA A 274 5.37 -22.81 20.01
CA ALA A 274 5.61 -23.67 18.88
C ALA A 274 6.95 -23.33 18.20
N TYR A 275 7.72 -24.37 17.85
CA TYR A 275 8.93 -24.21 17.04
C TYR A 275 8.62 -23.92 15.58
N ILE A 276 7.62 -24.63 15.05
CA ILE A 276 7.14 -24.46 13.67
C ILE A 276 6.05 -23.38 13.68
N PRO A 277 6.13 -22.34 12.86
CA PRO A 277 5.06 -21.37 12.72
C PRO A 277 3.72 -22.03 12.42
N VAL A 278 2.66 -21.48 12.96
CA VAL A 278 1.30 -21.95 12.62
C VAL A 278 0.87 -21.43 11.23
N ASP A 279 1.54 -20.38 10.78
CA ASP A 279 1.25 -19.72 9.52
C ASP A 279 1.99 -20.41 8.37
N HIS A 280 1.28 -20.66 7.26
CA HIS A 280 1.87 -21.15 6.02
C HIS A 280 2.16 -20.01 5.03
N VAL A 281 1.60 -18.84 5.28
CA VAL A 281 1.83 -17.63 4.47
C VAL A 281 2.31 -16.51 5.39
N ALA A 282 3.48 -15.95 5.09
CA ALA A 282 4.01 -14.78 5.77
C ALA A 282 4.18 -13.63 4.78
N ILE A 283 3.52 -12.51 5.03
CA ILE A 283 3.55 -11.31 4.19
C ILE A 283 4.40 -10.25 4.90
N PHE A 284 5.48 -9.82 4.27
CA PHE A 284 6.37 -8.77 4.78
C PHE A 284 6.13 -7.46 4.04
N ASP A 285 5.52 -6.50 4.73
CA ASP A 285 5.33 -5.14 4.21
C ASP A 285 6.62 -4.32 4.38
N GLU A 286 6.94 -3.51 3.37
CA GLU A 286 8.19 -2.73 3.29
C GLU A 286 9.43 -3.65 3.47
N ALA A 287 9.45 -4.79 2.78
CA ALA A 287 10.47 -5.82 2.98
C ALA A 287 11.90 -5.34 2.67
N GLN A 288 12.08 -4.27 1.88
CA GLN A 288 13.39 -3.63 1.65
C GLN A 288 14.00 -3.02 2.91
N ARG A 289 13.19 -2.74 3.94
CA ARG A 289 13.66 -2.17 5.21
C ARG A 289 14.15 -3.21 6.22
N ALA A 290 14.14 -4.49 5.87
CA ALA A 290 14.68 -5.54 6.71
C ALA A 290 16.17 -5.29 7.02
N TRP A 291 16.62 -5.69 8.19
CA TRP A 291 17.96 -5.38 8.68
C TRP A 291 19.03 -6.33 8.09
N THR A 292 20.19 -5.75 7.81
CA THR A 292 21.39 -6.51 7.47
C THR A 292 21.81 -7.40 8.63
N LYS A 293 22.71 -8.35 8.35
CA LYS A 293 23.27 -9.24 9.37
C LYS A 293 23.97 -8.48 10.50
N GLU A 294 24.71 -7.43 10.15
CA GLU A 294 25.46 -6.61 11.11
C GLU A 294 24.50 -5.84 12.06
N GLU A 295 23.46 -5.25 11.52
CA GLU A 295 22.45 -4.53 12.31
C GLU A 295 21.67 -5.44 13.23
N LEU A 296 21.21 -6.60 12.72
CA LEU A 296 20.48 -7.55 13.54
C LEU A 296 21.38 -8.16 14.62
N ALA A 297 22.62 -8.52 14.30
CA ALA A 297 23.57 -9.04 15.27
C ALA A 297 23.88 -8.03 16.39
N ARG A 298 24.03 -6.73 16.04
CA ARG A 298 24.19 -5.65 17.02
C ARG A 298 22.97 -5.56 17.94
N PHE A 299 21.77 -5.50 17.38
CA PHE A 299 20.53 -5.45 18.14
C PHE A 299 20.36 -6.66 19.07
N MET A 300 20.63 -7.86 18.59
CA MET A 300 20.51 -9.11 19.35
C MET A 300 21.48 -9.13 20.52
N LYS A 301 22.70 -8.64 20.32
CA LYS A 301 23.69 -8.50 21.42
C LYS A 301 23.25 -7.47 22.45
N GLU A 302 22.85 -6.27 22.03
CA GLU A 302 22.54 -5.16 22.93
C GLU A 302 21.20 -5.31 23.65
N LYS A 303 20.19 -5.82 22.98
CA LYS A 303 18.82 -5.87 23.51
C LYS A 303 18.39 -7.25 24.01
N LYS A 304 19.01 -8.32 23.51
CA LYS A 304 18.63 -9.70 23.84
C LYS A 304 19.75 -10.49 24.53
N GLY A 305 20.96 -9.93 24.59
CA GLY A 305 22.12 -10.62 25.19
C GLY A 305 22.65 -11.78 24.33
N ILE A 306 22.20 -11.91 23.09
CA ILE A 306 22.58 -12.97 22.16
C ILE A 306 23.77 -12.48 21.33
N SER A 307 24.97 -12.96 21.65
CA SER A 307 26.18 -12.61 20.91
C SER A 307 26.32 -13.46 19.64
N ASN A 308 26.94 -12.85 18.59
CA ASN A 308 27.25 -13.53 17.33
C ASN A 308 26.02 -14.13 16.62
N PHE A 309 24.91 -13.41 16.60
CA PHE A 309 23.72 -13.82 15.85
C PHE A 309 24.08 -13.94 14.36
N PRO A 310 23.92 -15.12 13.73
CA PRO A 310 24.56 -15.41 12.44
C PRO A 310 23.74 -15.01 11.22
N PHE A 311 22.50 -14.52 11.40
CA PHE A 311 21.53 -14.28 10.33
C PHE A 311 21.31 -12.79 10.08
N SER A 312 21.01 -12.41 8.84
CA SER A 312 20.27 -11.18 8.54
C SER A 312 18.78 -11.35 8.91
N GLU A 313 18.02 -10.25 8.95
CA GLU A 313 16.58 -10.36 9.25
C GLU A 313 15.83 -11.15 8.17
N PRO A 314 16.06 -10.93 6.84
CA PRO A 314 15.52 -11.81 5.79
C PRO A 314 15.84 -13.29 6.00
N ASP A 315 17.10 -13.61 6.24
CA ASP A 315 17.56 -14.98 6.42
C ASP A 315 16.86 -15.65 7.60
N TYR A 316 16.77 -14.96 8.74
CA TYR A 316 16.05 -15.45 9.91
C TYR A 316 14.56 -15.67 9.65
N LEU A 317 13.89 -14.71 8.97
CA LEU A 317 12.45 -14.78 8.71
C LEU A 317 12.12 -15.93 7.73
N ILE A 318 12.94 -16.13 6.70
CA ILE A 318 12.81 -17.31 5.82
C ILE A 318 13.05 -18.58 6.63
N SER A 319 14.05 -18.62 7.54
CA SER A 319 14.32 -19.78 8.36
C SER A 319 13.13 -20.21 9.22
N CYS A 320 12.34 -19.26 9.72
CA CYS A 320 11.11 -19.56 10.44
C CYS A 320 10.10 -20.30 9.55
N MET A 321 9.87 -19.80 8.34
CA MET A 321 8.96 -20.43 7.38
C MET A 321 9.51 -21.74 6.81
N ASP A 322 10.83 -21.89 6.76
CA ASP A 322 11.46 -23.13 6.29
C ASP A 322 11.30 -24.32 7.26
N ARG A 323 10.88 -24.05 8.50
CA ARG A 323 10.51 -25.09 9.48
C ARG A 323 9.21 -25.81 9.13
N GLN A 324 8.37 -25.26 8.22
CA GLN A 324 7.19 -25.96 7.70
C GLN A 324 7.60 -27.27 7.03
N ILE A 325 6.83 -28.33 7.28
CA ILE A 325 7.18 -29.68 6.79
C ILE A 325 6.73 -29.87 5.34
N ASP A 326 5.59 -29.26 4.99
CA ASP A 326 4.90 -29.44 3.71
C ASP A 326 5.11 -28.23 2.77
N TRP A 327 4.37 -27.16 2.97
CA TRP A 327 4.44 -25.99 2.11
C TRP A 327 4.55 -24.71 2.92
N GLY A 328 4.99 -23.65 2.26
CA GLY A 328 5.03 -22.32 2.85
C GLY A 328 5.30 -21.26 1.80
N VAL A 329 4.72 -20.08 1.98
CA VAL A 329 4.90 -18.95 1.05
C VAL A 329 5.29 -17.70 1.83
N VAL A 330 6.39 -17.10 1.40
CA VAL A 330 6.83 -15.77 1.86
C VAL A 330 6.49 -14.77 0.77
N ILE A 331 5.79 -13.70 1.11
CA ILE A 331 5.43 -12.62 0.20
C ILE A 331 6.13 -11.35 0.68
N CYS A 332 7.04 -10.83 -0.13
CA CYS A 332 7.78 -9.59 0.14
C CYS A 332 7.19 -8.46 -0.68
N LEU A 333 6.59 -7.46 -0.02
CA LEU A 333 6.11 -6.25 -0.64
C LEU A 333 7.26 -5.22 -0.63
N ILE A 334 7.76 -4.85 -1.82
CA ILE A 334 8.97 -4.05 -1.96
C ILE A 334 8.68 -2.75 -2.70
N GLY A 335 9.03 -1.62 -2.08
CA GLY A 335 9.08 -0.31 -2.73
C GLY A 335 10.49 -0.03 -3.22
N GLY A 336 10.65 0.24 -4.51
CA GLY A 336 11.95 0.63 -5.05
C GLY A 336 12.41 1.99 -4.52
N GLY A 337 13.72 2.17 -4.29
CA GLY A 337 14.32 3.44 -3.89
C GLY A 337 13.88 3.99 -2.53
N GLN A 338 13.32 3.14 -1.66
CA GLN A 338 12.78 3.56 -0.35
C GLN A 338 13.64 3.10 0.84
N GLU A 339 14.87 2.73 0.63
CA GLU A 339 15.86 2.48 1.68
C GLU A 339 16.27 3.82 2.29
N ILE A 340 15.80 4.09 3.51
CA ILE A 340 15.94 5.42 4.15
C ILE A 340 17.02 5.41 5.23
N ASN A 341 17.22 4.30 5.93
CA ASN A 341 18.08 4.22 7.10
C ASN A 341 19.36 3.42 6.83
N LYS A 342 20.45 3.78 7.51
CA LYS A 342 21.65 2.94 7.54
C LYS A 342 21.31 1.56 8.11
N GLY A 343 21.69 0.51 7.37
CA GLY A 343 21.47 -0.87 7.80
C GLY A 343 20.18 -1.51 7.27
N GLU A 344 19.36 -0.78 6.51
CA GLU A 344 18.32 -1.38 5.68
C GLU A 344 18.97 -2.13 4.51
N ALA A 345 18.51 -3.34 4.28
CA ALA A 345 19.22 -4.32 3.46
C ALA A 345 18.78 -4.34 2.00
N GLY A 346 17.72 -3.58 1.66
CA GLY A 346 17.13 -3.67 0.33
C GLY A 346 16.67 -5.09 0.00
N ILE A 347 16.43 -5.34 -1.29
CA ILE A 347 16.10 -6.70 -1.78
C ILE A 347 17.32 -7.64 -1.77
N GLU A 348 18.53 -7.07 -1.75
CA GLU A 348 19.77 -7.83 -1.94
C GLU A 348 20.00 -8.88 -0.86
N GLU A 349 19.70 -8.55 0.41
CA GLU A 349 19.86 -9.51 1.51
C GLU A 349 18.83 -10.66 1.44
N TRP A 350 17.62 -10.41 0.94
CA TRP A 350 16.66 -11.47 0.66
C TRP A 350 17.21 -12.44 -0.40
N ILE A 351 17.79 -11.90 -1.47
CA ILE A 351 18.38 -12.70 -2.57
C ILE A 351 19.58 -13.48 -2.07
N LYS A 352 20.46 -12.86 -1.29
CA LYS A 352 21.63 -13.52 -0.68
C LYS A 352 21.20 -14.71 0.21
N ALA A 353 20.22 -14.49 1.10
CA ALA A 353 19.70 -15.54 1.96
C ALA A 353 19.16 -16.73 1.15
N ILE A 354 18.33 -16.45 0.12
CA ILE A 354 17.76 -17.45 -0.77
C ILE A 354 18.87 -18.27 -1.46
N ASN A 355 19.85 -17.60 -2.02
CA ASN A 355 20.91 -18.28 -2.78
C ASN A 355 21.85 -19.10 -1.88
N GLN A 356 22.09 -18.64 -0.65
CA GLN A 356 22.99 -19.30 0.27
C GLN A 356 22.34 -20.47 1.02
N HIS A 357 21.10 -20.32 1.48
CA HIS A 357 20.51 -21.25 2.42
C HIS A 357 19.22 -21.93 1.93
N TYR A 358 18.47 -21.30 0.99
CA TYR A 358 17.13 -21.77 0.58
C TYR A 358 17.05 -22.06 -0.93
N SER A 359 18.07 -22.75 -1.47
CA SER A 359 18.12 -23.08 -2.91
C SER A 359 16.93 -23.96 -3.36
N HIS A 360 16.29 -24.67 -2.44
CA HIS A 360 15.13 -25.52 -2.70
C HIS A 360 13.80 -24.75 -2.80
N TRP A 361 13.77 -23.46 -2.48
CA TRP A 361 12.60 -22.60 -2.61
C TRP A 361 12.40 -22.13 -4.05
N ASP A 362 11.15 -22.09 -4.49
CA ASP A 362 10.78 -21.43 -5.74
C ASP A 362 10.80 -19.91 -5.53
N VAL A 363 11.26 -19.16 -6.53
CA VAL A 363 11.34 -17.70 -6.46
C VAL A 363 10.49 -17.10 -7.56
N TYR A 364 9.46 -16.35 -7.19
CA TYR A 364 8.57 -15.63 -8.09
C TYR A 364 8.93 -14.15 -8.12
N ILE A 365 9.20 -13.61 -9.30
CA ILE A 365 9.56 -12.20 -9.50
C ILE A 365 8.90 -11.63 -10.75
N SER A 366 8.81 -10.30 -10.85
CA SER A 366 8.49 -9.62 -12.11
C SER A 366 9.75 -9.32 -12.93
N ASN A 367 9.58 -9.07 -14.22
CA ASN A 367 10.67 -8.60 -15.09
C ASN A 367 11.23 -7.23 -14.69
N ASN A 368 10.46 -6.42 -13.97
CA ASN A 368 10.80 -5.05 -13.60
C ASN A 368 11.85 -4.96 -12.47
N LEU A 369 12.27 -6.08 -11.90
CA LEU A 369 13.45 -6.15 -11.03
C LEU A 369 14.80 -5.80 -11.73
N ILE A 370 14.75 -5.47 -13.03
CA ILE A 370 15.90 -4.96 -13.80
C ILE A 370 16.17 -3.46 -13.49
N GLU A 371 15.18 -2.74 -12.93
CA GLU A 371 15.31 -1.31 -12.67
C GLU A 371 16.40 -1.04 -11.62
N GLN A 372 17.09 0.11 -11.75
CA GLN A 372 18.19 0.49 -10.85
C GLN A 372 17.75 0.61 -9.39
N GLU A 373 16.46 0.84 -9.16
CA GLU A 373 15.86 0.91 -7.84
C GLU A 373 15.95 -0.41 -7.05
N TYR A 374 16.24 -1.53 -7.74
CA TYR A 374 16.31 -2.85 -7.11
C TYR A 374 17.73 -3.43 -7.20
N ALA A 375 18.48 -3.34 -6.09
CA ALA A 375 19.86 -3.83 -6.00
C ALA A 375 20.76 -3.30 -7.14
N GLU A 376 20.67 -2.01 -7.44
CA GLU A 376 21.40 -1.35 -8.54
C GLU A 376 21.19 -2.02 -9.91
N GLY A 377 20.00 -2.57 -10.17
CA GLY A 377 19.68 -3.29 -11.40
C GLY A 377 20.25 -4.71 -11.48
N LYS A 378 20.92 -5.21 -10.44
CA LYS A 378 21.55 -6.54 -10.40
C LYS A 378 20.67 -7.64 -9.81
N ALA A 379 19.51 -7.30 -9.25
CA ALA A 379 18.64 -8.26 -8.55
C ALA A 379 18.29 -9.48 -9.42
N LEU A 380 17.93 -9.26 -10.67
CA LEU A 380 17.61 -10.33 -11.60
C LEU A 380 18.85 -11.20 -11.94
N ASP A 381 20.02 -10.58 -12.13
CA ASP A 381 21.24 -11.32 -12.46
C ASP A 381 21.69 -12.21 -11.29
N LEU A 382 21.53 -11.73 -10.06
CA LEU A 382 21.80 -12.53 -8.87
C LEU A 382 20.87 -13.76 -8.75
N LEU A 383 19.67 -13.69 -9.32
CA LEU A 383 18.70 -14.78 -9.32
C LEU A 383 18.73 -15.66 -10.56
N LYS A 384 19.27 -15.21 -11.71
CA LYS A 384 19.28 -15.94 -12.98
C LYS A 384 19.99 -17.30 -12.92
N ALA A 385 20.93 -17.46 -12.00
CA ALA A 385 21.64 -18.73 -11.80
C ALA A 385 20.79 -19.79 -11.06
N LYS A 386 19.53 -19.48 -10.70
CA LYS A 386 18.68 -20.34 -9.90
C LYS A 386 17.72 -21.15 -10.79
N ASP A 387 17.78 -22.47 -10.69
CA ASP A 387 16.94 -23.40 -11.47
C ASP A 387 15.43 -23.26 -11.19
N ARG A 388 15.07 -22.61 -10.07
CA ARG A 388 13.66 -22.44 -9.58
C ARG A 388 13.18 -21.01 -9.66
N LEU A 389 13.72 -20.21 -10.58
CA LEU A 389 13.26 -18.85 -10.82
C LEU A 389 12.06 -18.87 -11.77
N ILE A 390 10.97 -18.23 -11.36
CA ILE A 390 9.73 -18.11 -12.13
C ILE A 390 9.44 -16.63 -12.32
N ILE A 391 9.40 -16.22 -13.58
CA ILE A 391 9.09 -14.84 -13.95
C ILE A 391 7.57 -14.71 -14.11
N GLU A 392 6.98 -13.80 -13.33
CA GLU A 392 5.56 -13.51 -13.32
C GLU A 392 5.35 -12.00 -13.45
N PRO A 393 5.05 -11.49 -14.66
CA PRO A 393 4.97 -10.05 -14.93
C PRO A 393 3.95 -9.32 -14.04
N LYS A 394 2.89 -10.01 -13.61
CA LYS A 394 1.83 -9.45 -12.77
C LYS A 394 2.23 -9.17 -11.32
N LEU A 395 3.46 -9.47 -10.93
CA LEU A 395 4.00 -9.14 -9.61
C LEU A 395 4.59 -7.72 -9.53
N HIS A 396 4.36 -6.88 -10.54
CA HIS A 396 4.75 -5.48 -10.52
C HIS A 396 3.55 -4.57 -10.71
N LEU A 397 3.42 -3.59 -9.82
CA LEU A 397 2.40 -2.55 -9.86
C LEU A 397 2.99 -1.28 -10.46
N ALA A 398 2.70 -1.03 -11.72
CA ALA A 398 3.25 0.09 -12.46
C ALA A 398 2.56 1.43 -12.14
N ALA A 399 1.26 1.41 -11.81
CA ALA A 399 0.44 2.59 -11.60
C ALA A 399 0.33 2.99 -10.12
N SER A 400 0.38 4.30 -9.84
CA SER A 400 0.10 4.80 -8.49
C SER A 400 -1.39 5.07 -8.29
N MET A 401 -1.99 4.48 -7.28
CA MET A 401 -3.39 4.71 -6.89
C MET A 401 -3.65 6.11 -6.34
N ARG A 402 -2.60 6.85 -5.96
CA ARG A 402 -2.74 8.16 -5.31
C ARG A 402 -3.09 9.28 -6.28
N SER A 403 -2.76 9.14 -7.56
CA SER A 403 -3.08 10.12 -8.61
C SER A 403 -2.74 9.55 -9.98
N PHE A 404 -3.61 9.68 -10.95
CA PHE A 404 -3.32 9.40 -12.38
C PHE A 404 -2.14 10.21 -12.94
N ARG A 405 -1.66 11.21 -12.20
CA ARG A 405 -0.53 12.08 -12.55
C ARG A 405 0.76 11.67 -11.87
N ALA A 406 0.67 10.85 -10.83
CA ALA A 406 1.86 10.43 -10.08
C ALA A 406 2.83 9.64 -10.96
N GLU A 407 2.37 8.93 -11.98
CA GLU A 407 3.22 8.23 -12.94
C GLU A 407 4.18 9.17 -13.66
N LYS A 408 3.66 10.26 -14.25
CA LYS A 408 4.51 11.25 -14.93
C LYS A 408 5.45 11.97 -13.96
N VAL A 409 4.98 12.28 -12.75
CA VAL A 409 5.83 12.89 -11.72
C VAL A 409 6.89 11.92 -11.24
N SER A 410 6.54 10.68 -10.97
CA SER A 410 7.51 9.64 -10.59
C SER A 410 8.53 9.38 -11.69
N LEU A 411 8.09 9.26 -12.94
CA LEU A 411 8.96 9.11 -14.10
C LEU A 411 9.89 10.32 -14.27
N PHE A 412 9.37 11.53 -14.13
CA PHE A 412 10.18 12.77 -14.19
C PHE A 412 11.26 12.80 -13.10
N VAL A 413 10.88 12.49 -11.86
CA VAL A 413 11.83 12.44 -10.73
C VAL A 413 12.87 11.35 -10.95
N HIS A 414 12.44 10.17 -11.40
CA HIS A 414 13.34 9.07 -11.74
C HIS A 414 14.36 9.49 -12.82
N GLN A 415 13.91 10.08 -13.92
CA GLN A 415 14.77 10.57 -14.99
C GLN A 415 15.76 11.65 -14.52
N LEU A 416 15.35 12.53 -13.60
CA LEU A 416 16.25 13.51 -12.98
C LEU A 416 17.33 12.86 -12.11
N LEU A 417 16.95 11.90 -11.28
CA LEU A 417 17.88 11.19 -10.40
C LEU A 417 18.88 10.34 -11.19
N GLU A 418 18.44 9.79 -12.34
CA GLU A 418 19.26 9.03 -13.28
C GLU A 418 20.12 9.91 -14.18
N LEU A 419 20.12 11.25 -13.98
CA LEU A 419 20.85 12.21 -14.79
C LEU A 419 20.49 12.13 -16.29
N ARG A 420 19.18 11.92 -16.62
CA ARG A 420 18.64 11.90 -17.99
C ARG A 420 17.87 13.19 -18.29
N PRO A 421 18.54 14.35 -18.42
CA PRO A 421 17.88 15.66 -18.48
C PRO A 421 16.95 15.83 -19.69
N ASP A 422 17.32 15.23 -20.83
CA ASP A 422 16.53 15.35 -22.06
C ASP A 422 15.21 14.58 -21.96
N GLU A 423 15.22 13.40 -21.38
CA GLU A 423 14.02 12.59 -21.11
C GLU A 423 13.14 13.26 -20.05
N ALA A 424 13.74 13.76 -18.96
CA ALA A 424 13.04 14.51 -17.94
C ALA A 424 12.34 15.77 -18.49
N ALA A 425 13.03 16.51 -19.38
CA ALA A 425 12.46 17.67 -20.04
C ALA A 425 11.29 17.31 -20.98
N GLN A 426 11.29 16.12 -21.58
CA GLN A 426 10.15 15.61 -22.36
C GLN A 426 8.98 15.21 -21.48
N THR A 427 9.22 14.55 -20.38
CA THR A 427 8.19 14.11 -19.42
C THR A 427 7.53 15.31 -18.72
N LEU A 428 8.28 16.42 -18.52
CA LEU A 428 7.76 17.65 -17.92
C LEU A 428 6.85 18.45 -18.87
N LYS A 429 6.94 18.22 -20.17
CA LYS A 429 6.10 18.85 -21.20
C LYS A 429 4.75 18.14 -21.36
#